data_fa0b69a7239d46ecaa9c32655e3a69bf
#
_entry.id   fa0b69a7239d46ecaa9c32655e3a69bf
#
_cell.length_a   1.000
_cell.length_b   1.000
_cell.length_c   1.000
_cell.angle_alpha   90.00
_cell.angle_beta   90.00
_cell.angle_gamma   90.00
#
_symmetry.space_group_name_H-M   'P 1'
#
loop_
_entity.id
_entity.type
_entity.pdbx_description
1 polymer ?
#
loop_
_entity_poly.entity_id
_entity_poly.type
_entity_poly.pdbx_seq_one_letter_code
_entity_poly.pdbx_strand_id
1 'polypeptide(L)'
;STETPTAKFPSPESSPAEPPTDGSAPVTESSTEAPPAETLPPADTSVPVDLSTSLFIGDSRTEGLKEYGGLEEAEFFANSGMSSFNLLSTNLTVKDGSKKTLEELLSQHSYERIYLMLGINELGYPPSSVTKKYASIVDWIHQLQPQARIILEANLHVTKKKSDSDPVYGNGK
;
A
#
# COMPACT_ATOMS: atom_id res chain seq x y z
N SER A 1 -23.73 13.14 43.15
CA SER A 1 -23.13 14.28 42.41
C SER A 1 -21.66 14.03 42.26
N THR A 2 -21.26 13.62 41.06
CA THR A 2 -19.83 13.48 40.71
C THR A 2 -19.67 14.10 39.32
N GLU A 3 -19.04 15.24 39.27
CA GLU A 3 -18.74 15.96 38.05
C GLU A 3 -17.53 15.35 37.33
N THR A 4 -17.68 15.13 36.03
CA THR A 4 -16.59 14.68 35.14
C THR A 4 -15.92 15.95 34.57
N PRO A 5 -14.59 16.10 34.63
CA PRO A 5 -13.91 17.22 34.00
C PRO A 5 -13.74 17.01 32.50
N THR A 6 -14.32 17.95 31.75
CA THR A 6 -14.15 18.08 30.31
C THR A 6 -12.75 18.63 30.00
N ALA A 7 -11.93 17.86 29.32
CA ALA A 7 -10.63 18.30 28.79
C ALA A 7 -10.83 19.17 27.54
N LYS A 8 -10.39 20.43 27.64
CA LYS A 8 -10.44 21.45 26.60
C LYS A 8 -9.13 21.38 25.78
N PHE A 9 -9.23 21.12 24.50
CA PHE A 9 -8.09 21.22 23.57
C PHE A 9 -7.82 22.68 23.20
N PRO A 10 -6.56 23.13 23.17
CA PRO A 10 -6.23 24.48 22.70
C PRO A 10 -6.20 24.53 21.17
N SER A 11 -6.82 25.59 20.64
CA SER A 11 -6.71 26.01 19.23
C SER A 11 -5.33 26.56 18.93
N PRO A 12 -4.78 26.35 17.70
CA PRO A 12 -3.57 27.01 17.27
C PRO A 12 -3.86 28.42 16.77
N GLU A 13 -3.15 29.39 17.35
CA GLU A 13 -3.19 30.82 16.99
C GLU A 13 -2.05 31.15 15.99
N SER A 14 -2.50 31.74 14.89
CA SER A 14 -1.88 32.72 13.97
C SER A 14 -0.38 32.77 13.68
N SER A 15 -0.09 32.69 12.39
CA SER A 15 0.93 33.34 11.55
C SER A 15 1.27 34.80 11.99
N PRO A 16 2.37 35.47 11.57
CA PRO A 16 3.07 35.41 10.28
C PRO A 16 4.59 35.74 10.33
N ALA A 17 5.31 35.52 9.21
CA ALA A 17 6.27 36.51 8.67
C ALA A 17 6.79 36.07 7.31
N GLU A 18 6.69 36.98 6.35
CA GLU A 18 7.24 36.88 4.99
C GLU A 18 8.76 36.96 4.94
N PRO A 19 9.37 36.48 3.81
CA PRO A 19 10.81 36.35 3.64
C PRO A 19 11.44 37.59 2.99
N PRO A 20 12.76 37.76 3.06
CA PRO A 20 13.46 38.63 2.13
C PRO A 20 13.92 37.83 0.90
N THR A 21 13.65 38.42 -0.25
CA THR A 21 14.15 38.11 -1.58
C THR A 21 15.67 38.36 -1.66
N ASP A 22 16.30 37.56 -2.47
CA ASP A 22 17.33 37.83 -3.48
C ASP A 22 18.56 36.91 -3.39
N GLY A 23 18.96 36.39 -4.56
CA GLY A 23 20.20 35.60 -4.70
C GLY A 23 20.12 34.52 -5.79
N SER A 24 20.00 34.95 -7.05
CA SER A 24 20.26 34.08 -8.22
C SER A 24 21.64 33.42 -8.15
N ALA A 25 21.67 32.09 -8.16
CA ALA A 25 22.82 31.33 -8.60
C ALA A 25 22.32 30.18 -9.52
N PRO A 26 23.00 29.87 -10.62
CA PRO A 26 22.55 28.87 -11.58
C PRO A 26 22.70 27.47 -10.99
N VAL A 27 21.57 26.78 -10.88
CA VAL A 27 21.56 25.33 -10.56
C VAL A 27 22.00 24.56 -11.80
N THR A 28 23.19 23.99 -11.71
CA THR A 28 23.67 22.96 -12.63
C THR A 28 22.74 21.74 -12.50
N GLU A 29 21.98 21.45 -13.54
CA GLU A 29 21.23 20.21 -13.64
C GLU A 29 22.22 19.04 -13.67
N SER A 30 22.37 18.38 -12.52
CA SER A 30 22.97 17.07 -12.46
C SER A 30 21.95 16.04 -12.93
N SER A 31 22.05 15.72 -14.22
CA SER A 31 21.33 14.59 -14.81
C SER A 31 21.83 13.31 -14.12
N THR A 32 21.13 12.87 -13.10
CA THR A 32 21.33 11.52 -12.56
C THR A 32 20.68 10.55 -13.53
N GLU A 33 21.51 9.99 -14.40
CA GLU A 33 21.15 8.88 -15.27
C GLU A 33 20.62 7.73 -14.40
N ALA A 34 19.37 7.35 -14.63
CA ALA A 34 18.76 6.20 -13.98
C ALA A 34 19.57 4.94 -14.35
N PRO A 35 19.82 4.02 -13.43
CA PRO A 35 20.51 2.78 -13.74
C PRO A 35 19.76 2.05 -14.87
N PRO A 36 20.47 1.40 -15.80
CA PRO A 36 19.83 0.69 -16.91
C PRO A 36 18.85 -0.34 -16.34
N ALA A 37 17.63 -0.32 -16.84
CA ALA A 37 16.64 -1.31 -16.51
C ALA A 37 17.19 -2.69 -16.85
N GLU A 38 17.43 -3.52 -15.85
CA GLU A 38 17.73 -4.93 -16.08
C GLU A 38 16.55 -5.53 -16.83
N THR A 39 16.78 -5.89 -18.07
CA THR A 39 15.81 -6.61 -18.88
C THR A 39 15.71 -8.01 -18.29
N LEU A 40 14.67 -8.23 -17.49
CA LEU A 40 14.33 -9.58 -17.04
C LEU A 40 14.11 -10.45 -18.29
N PRO A 41 14.65 -11.69 -18.31
CA PRO A 41 14.36 -12.59 -19.40
C PRO A 41 12.84 -12.76 -19.53
N PRO A 42 12.32 -12.93 -20.76
CA PRO A 42 10.89 -13.14 -20.94
C PRO A 42 10.46 -14.34 -20.11
N ALA A 43 9.41 -14.13 -19.29
CA ALA A 43 8.84 -15.20 -18.50
C ALA A 43 8.40 -16.32 -19.45
N ASP A 44 8.83 -17.55 -19.18
CA ASP A 44 8.32 -18.72 -19.89
C ASP A 44 6.84 -18.89 -19.50
N THR A 45 5.95 -18.43 -20.38
CA THR A 45 4.49 -18.48 -20.18
C THR A 45 3.90 -19.86 -20.46
N SER A 46 4.72 -20.85 -20.76
CA SER A 46 4.28 -22.21 -21.12
C SER A 46 3.95 -23.11 -19.93
N VAL A 47 4.36 -22.73 -18.72
CA VAL A 47 4.07 -23.50 -17.50
C VAL A 47 2.92 -22.85 -16.75
N PRO A 48 1.78 -23.55 -16.52
CA PRO A 48 0.73 -23.04 -15.65
C PRO A 48 1.30 -22.73 -14.26
N VAL A 49 1.12 -21.50 -13.80
CA VAL A 49 1.53 -21.12 -12.46
C VAL A 49 0.50 -21.66 -11.47
N ASP A 50 0.89 -22.57 -10.58
CA ASP A 50 0.05 -22.99 -9.47
C ASP A 50 -0.10 -21.84 -8.49
N LEU A 51 -1.32 -21.36 -8.32
CA LEU A 51 -1.68 -20.26 -7.42
C LEU A 51 -2.27 -20.74 -6.09
N SER A 52 -2.41 -22.06 -5.89
CA SER A 52 -2.99 -22.62 -4.66
C SER A 52 -2.19 -22.28 -3.40
N THR A 53 -0.89 -21.99 -3.56
CA THR A 53 0.02 -21.54 -2.50
C THR A 53 0.29 -20.04 -2.54
N SER A 54 -0.57 -19.27 -3.20
CA SER A 54 -0.44 -17.83 -3.34
C SER A 54 -1.48 -17.07 -2.50
N LEU A 55 -1.02 -16.00 -1.85
CA LEU A 55 -1.88 -15.07 -1.11
C LEU A 55 -1.80 -13.68 -1.75
N PHE A 56 -2.95 -13.09 -2.04
CA PHE A 56 -3.06 -11.72 -2.51
C PHE A 56 -3.61 -10.83 -1.40
N ILE A 57 -2.82 -9.82 -1.01
CA ILE A 57 -3.16 -8.85 0.03
C ILE A 57 -3.33 -7.48 -0.63
N GLY A 58 -4.45 -6.81 -0.41
CA GLY A 58 -4.61 -5.50 -1.00
C GLY A 58 -5.95 -4.81 -0.80
N ASP A 59 -6.11 -3.73 -1.53
CA ASP A 59 -7.27 -2.86 -1.52
C ASP A 59 -8.33 -3.28 -2.56
N SER A 60 -9.23 -2.35 -2.94
CA SER A 60 -10.29 -2.59 -3.92
C SER A 60 -9.80 -3.13 -5.28
N ARG A 61 -8.55 -2.88 -5.65
CA ARG A 61 -7.98 -3.41 -6.91
C ARG A 61 -7.72 -4.91 -6.79
N THR A 62 -7.22 -5.36 -5.65
CA THR A 62 -7.05 -6.79 -5.35
C THR A 62 -8.39 -7.48 -5.16
N GLU A 63 -9.39 -6.77 -4.62
CA GLU A 63 -10.77 -7.27 -4.55
C GLU A 63 -11.37 -7.48 -5.96
N GLY A 64 -11.14 -6.52 -6.87
CA GLY A 64 -11.50 -6.68 -8.29
C GLY A 64 -10.76 -7.84 -8.97
N LEU A 65 -9.50 -8.06 -8.63
CA LEU A 65 -8.74 -9.20 -9.13
C LEU A 65 -9.33 -10.53 -8.65
N LYS A 66 -9.78 -10.59 -7.38
CA LYS A 66 -10.49 -11.75 -6.83
C LYS A 66 -11.80 -12.05 -7.57
N GLU A 67 -12.55 -10.99 -7.90
CA GLU A 67 -13.87 -11.15 -8.52
C GLU A 67 -13.81 -11.47 -10.02
N TYR A 68 -12.84 -10.91 -10.73
CA TYR A 68 -12.78 -10.94 -12.19
C TYR A 68 -11.54 -11.57 -12.78
N GLY A 69 -10.56 -11.92 -11.94
CA GLY A 69 -9.24 -12.40 -12.39
C GLY A 69 -9.17 -13.88 -12.74
N GLY A 70 -10.20 -14.67 -12.41
CA GLY A 70 -10.17 -16.12 -12.63
C GLY A 70 -9.10 -16.84 -11.80
N LEU A 71 -8.81 -16.36 -10.59
CA LEU A 71 -7.76 -16.84 -9.71
C LEU A 71 -8.35 -17.57 -8.48
N GLU A 72 -9.35 -18.40 -8.69
CA GLU A 72 -10.12 -19.07 -7.63
C GLU A 72 -9.27 -20.01 -6.76
N GLU A 73 -8.12 -20.44 -7.28
CA GLU A 73 -7.18 -21.27 -6.53
C GLU A 73 -6.43 -20.50 -5.43
N ALA A 74 -6.19 -19.21 -5.64
CA ALA A 74 -5.46 -18.36 -4.70
C ALA A 74 -6.27 -18.00 -3.46
N GLU A 75 -5.56 -17.62 -2.39
CA GLU A 75 -6.15 -16.99 -1.21
C GLU A 75 -6.13 -15.46 -1.37
N PHE A 76 -7.16 -14.80 -0.84
CA PHE A 76 -7.28 -13.34 -0.90
C PHE A 76 -7.56 -12.76 0.48
N PHE A 77 -6.77 -11.77 0.86
CA PHE A 77 -6.99 -10.92 2.02
C PHE A 77 -7.09 -9.47 1.56
N ALA A 78 -8.26 -9.09 1.04
CA ALA A 78 -8.47 -7.81 0.41
C ALA A 78 -9.84 -7.24 0.74
N ASN A 79 -9.92 -5.92 0.86
CA ASN A 79 -11.18 -5.19 0.89
C ASN A 79 -11.02 -3.75 0.40
N SER A 80 -12.15 -3.15 0.00
CA SER A 80 -12.20 -1.75 -0.38
C SER A 80 -11.82 -0.85 0.80
N GLY A 81 -10.90 0.07 0.59
CA GLY A 81 -10.39 0.97 1.64
C GLY A 81 -9.26 0.40 2.49
N MET A 82 -8.77 -0.80 2.20
CA MET A 82 -7.59 -1.33 2.89
C MET A 82 -6.37 -0.46 2.62
N SER A 83 -5.60 -0.24 3.66
CA SER A 83 -4.38 0.55 3.66
C SER A 83 -3.32 -0.08 4.55
N SER A 84 -2.07 0.35 4.41
CA SER A 84 -1.00 -0.07 5.31
C SER A 84 -1.27 0.26 6.79
N PHE A 85 -2.13 1.22 7.07
CA PHE A 85 -2.44 1.64 8.43
C PHE A 85 -3.52 0.78 9.11
N ASN A 86 -4.44 0.17 8.34
CA ASN A 86 -5.52 -0.64 8.90
C ASN A 86 -5.39 -2.15 8.64
N LEU A 87 -4.48 -2.58 7.77
CA LEU A 87 -4.28 -3.98 7.37
C LEU A 87 -4.24 -4.94 8.55
N LEU A 88 -3.41 -4.64 9.57
CA LEU A 88 -3.17 -5.55 10.70
C LEU A 88 -4.33 -5.61 11.70
N SER A 89 -5.26 -4.65 11.65
CA SER A 89 -6.46 -4.63 12.50
C SER A 89 -7.73 -5.08 11.77
N THR A 90 -7.60 -5.37 10.48
CA THR A 90 -8.73 -5.79 9.65
C THR A 90 -9.00 -7.29 9.83
N ASN A 91 -10.29 -7.64 9.85
CA ASN A 91 -10.76 -9.01 9.95
C ASN A 91 -11.69 -9.30 8.76
N LEU A 92 -11.31 -10.27 7.93
CA LEU A 92 -11.99 -10.58 6.68
C LEU A 92 -12.43 -12.04 6.60
N THR A 93 -13.46 -12.30 5.82
CA THR A 93 -13.84 -13.65 5.44
C THR A 93 -12.85 -14.16 4.40
N VAL A 94 -12.12 -15.21 4.74
CA VAL A 94 -11.13 -15.87 3.91
C VAL A 94 -11.76 -17.04 3.13
N LYS A 95 -10.96 -17.74 2.31
CA LYS A 95 -11.44 -18.77 1.38
C LYS A 95 -12.19 -19.91 2.05
N ASP A 96 -11.84 -20.29 3.27
CA ASP A 96 -12.54 -21.33 4.03
C ASP A 96 -13.90 -20.88 4.64
N GLY A 97 -14.28 -19.63 4.40
CA GLY A 97 -15.52 -19.03 4.92
C GLY A 97 -15.42 -18.52 6.37
N SER A 98 -14.31 -18.72 7.05
CA SER A 98 -14.07 -18.19 8.39
C SER A 98 -13.64 -16.71 8.34
N LYS A 99 -13.82 -15.99 9.45
CA LYS A 99 -13.29 -14.65 9.62
C LYS A 99 -11.94 -14.72 10.32
N LYS A 100 -10.93 -14.12 9.71
CA LYS A 100 -9.56 -14.10 10.25
C LYS A 100 -8.93 -12.72 10.09
N THR A 101 -8.02 -12.41 11.01
CA THR A 101 -7.01 -11.38 10.80
C THR A 101 -5.93 -11.90 9.85
N LEU A 102 -5.11 -11.01 9.32
CA LEU A 102 -3.98 -11.43 8.48
C LEU A 102 -2.97 -12.28 9.29
N GLU A 103 -2.78 -11.97 10.58
CA GLU A 103 -1.91 -12.74 11.45
C GLU A 103 -2.38 -14.19 11.62
N GLU A 104 -3.66 -14.39 11.88
CA GLU A 104 -4.25 -15.72 12.00
C GLU A 104 -4.13 -16.49 10.69
N LEU A 105 -4.36 -15.84 9.56
CA LEU A 105 -4.23 -16.45 8.24
C LEU A 105 -2.79 -16.90 7.97
N LEU A 106 -1.82 -16.02 8.18
CA LEU A 106 -0.39 -16.30 7.97
C LEU A 106 0.18 -17.33 8.98
N SER A 107 -0.41 -17.44 10.16
CA SER A 107 0.00 -18.42 11.17
C SER A 107 -0.55 -19.82 10.91
N GLN A 108 -1.68 -19.93 10.20
CA GLN A 108 -2.37 -21.19 9.94
C GLN A 108 -2.03 -21.81 8.58
N HIS A 109 -1.55 -21.01 7.64
CA HIS A 109 -1.24 -21.42 6.28
C HIS A 109 0.17 -21.00 5.89
N SER A 110 0.83 -21.82 5.07
CA SER A 110 2.12 -21.49 4.47
C SER A 110 1.93 -21.11 3.00
N TYR A 111 2.53 -20.02 2.59
CA TYR A 111 2.46 -19.52 1.22
C TYR A 111 3.83 -19.51 0.57
N GLU A 112 3.90 -19.85 -0.72
CA GLU A 112 5.11 -19.69 -1.52
C GLU A 112 5.27 -18.27 -2.04
N ARG A 113 4.13 -17.62 -2.34
CA ARG A 113 4.08 -16.26 -2.90
C ARG A 113 3.05 -15.43 -2.18
N ILE A 114 3.45 -14.25 -1.78
CA ILE A 114 2.57 -13.25 -1.17
C ILE A 114 2.65 -11.98 -2.00
N TYR A 115 1.56 -11.64 -2.66
CA TYR A 115 1.42 -10.42 -3.43
C TYR A 115 0.83 -9.31 -2.56
N LEU A 116 1.44 -8.13 -2.55
CA LEU A 116 1.03 -7.02 -1.70
C LEU A 116 0.81 -5.77 -2.54
N MET A 117 -0.44 -5.33 -2.66
CA MET A 117 -0.87 -4.14 -3.39
C MET A 117 -1.62 -3.18 -2.46
N LEU A 118 -0.92 -2.18 -1.93
CA LEU A 118 -1.47 -1.10 -1.11
C LEU A 118 -0.91 0.25 -1.60
N GLY A 119 -1.40 1.35 -1.05
CA GLY A 119 -0.81 2.67 -1.27
C GLY A 119 -1.76 3.69 -1.91
N ILE A 120 -2.88 3.26 -2.51
CA ILE A 120 -3.84 4.22 -3.09
C ILE A 120 -4.70 4.88 -2.02
N ASN A 121 -4.99 4.19 -0.93
CA ASN A 121 -5.78 4.71 0.19
C ASN A 121 -4.94 5.51 1.19
N GLU A 122 -3.64 5.59 0.96
CA GLU A 122 -2.69 6.39 1.74
C GLU A 122 -2.38 7.75 1.11
N LEU A 123 -3.00 8.08 -0.02
CA LEU A 123 -2.85 9.38 -0.65
C LEU A 123 -3.31 10.49 0.32
N GLY A 124 -2.42 11.45 0.56
CA GLY A 124 -2.63 12.50 1.57
C GLY A 124 -1.82 12.32 2.86
N TYR A 125 -1.28 11.13 3.11
CA TYR A 125 -0.30 10.94 4.18
C TYR A 125 1.12 11.29 3.70
N PRO A 126 2.01 11.73 4.63
CA PRO A 126 3.41 11.96 4.28
C PRO A 126 4.05 10.69 3.69
N PRO A 127 4.71 10.77 2.53
CA PRO A 127 5.29 9.59 1.88
C PRO A 127 6.23 8.79 2.78
N SER A 128 7.01 9.48 3.62
CA SER A 128 7.92 8.83 4.57
C SER A 128 7.20 7.98 5.62
N SER A 129 6.00 8.39 6.04
CA SER A 129 5.18 7.63 6.99
C SER A 129 4.60 6.37 6.33
N VAL A 130 4.13 6.51 5.10
CA VAL A 130 3.62 5.39 4.30
C VAL A 130 4.73 4.37 4.05
N THR A 131 5.90 4.82 3.58
CA THR A 131 7.04 3.94 3.29
C THR A 131 7.50 3.18 4.55
N LYS A 132 7.61 3.86 5.69
CA LYS A 132 7.99 3.22 6.96
C LYS A 132 6.98 2.16 7.38
N LYS A 133 5.68 2.48 7.27
CA LYS A 133 4.62 1.54 7.62
C LYS A 133 4.62 0.34 6.69
N TYR A 134 4.78 0.57 5.39
CA TYR A 134 4.85 -0.47 4.38
C TYR A 134 6.04 -1.41 4.63
N ALA A 135 7.24 -0.86 4.87
CA ALA A 135 8.44 -1.63 5.22
C ALA A 135 8.19 -2.50 6.46
N SER A 136 7.59 -1.93 7.53
CA SER A 136 7.30 -2.70 8.75
C SER A 136 6.32 -3.86 8.51
N ILE A 137 5.39 -3.72 7.56
CA ILE A 137 4.47 -4.81 7.17
C ILE A 137 5.22 -5.91 6.44
N VAL A 138 6.10 -5.54 5.50
CA VAL A 138 6.92 -6.51 4.76
C VAL A 138 7.81 -7.30 5.71
N ASP A 139 8.48 -6.62 6.63
CA ASP A 139 9.34 -7.28 7.64
C ASP A 139 8.52 -8.22 8.52
N TRP A 140 7.33 -7.80 8.94
CA TRP A 140 6.44 -8.59 9.78
C TRP A 140 5.91 -9.83 9.02
N ILE A 141 5.49 -9.68 7.76
CA ILE A 141 5.08 -10.83 6.92
C ILE A 141 6.26 -11.80 6.76
N HIS A 142 7.47 -11.28 6.51
CA HIS A 142 8.65 -12.12 6.35
C HIS A 142 9.01 -12.90 7.62
N GLN A 143 8.77 -12.33 8.81
CA GLN A 143 8.97 -13.05 10.07
C GLN A 143 8.00 -14.21 10.23
N LEU A 144 6.74 -14.06 9.81
CA LEU A 144 5.73 -15.12 9.87
C LEU A 144 5.88 -16.16 8.75
N GLN A 145 6.38 -15.73 7.60
CA GLN A 145 6.49 -16.52 6.37
C GLN A 145 7.90 -16.41 5.76
N PRO A 146 8.95 -16.91 6.45
CA PRO A 146 10.34 -16.67 6.03
C PRO A 146 10.70 -17.35 4.70
N GLN A 147 9.92 -18.33 4.26
CA GLN A 147 10.13 -19.03 2.98
C GLN A 147 9.31 -18.44 1.83
N ALA A 148 8.36 -17.56 2.14
CA ALA A 148 7.53 -16.96 1.11
C ALA A 148 8.30 -15.89 0.32
N ARG A 149 8.08 -15.87 -0.99
CA ARG A 149 8.49 -14.75 -1.83
C ARG A 149 7.46 -13.65 -1.74
N ILE A 150 7.83 -12.51 -1.18
CA ILE A 150 6.96 -11.33 -1.11
C ILE A 150 7.15 -10.52 -2.40
N ILE A 151 6.06 -10.26 -3.10
CA ILE A 151 6.01 -9.51 -4.36
C ILE A 151 5.24 -8.21 -4.10
N LEU A 152 5.94 -7.09 -4.20
CA LEU A 152 5.32 -5.76 -4.06
C LEU A 152 4.80 -5.33 -5.42
N GLU A 153 3.50 -5.08 -5.50
CA GLU A 153 2.85 -4.61 -6.72
C GLU A 153 2.78 -3.08 -6.71
N ALA A 154 3.32 -2.47 -7.75
CA ALA A 154 3.33 -1.03 -7.89
C ALA A 154 1.94 -0.47 -8.18
N ASN A 155 1.65 0.71 -7.66
CA ASN A 155 0.45 1.44 -8.01
C ASN A 155 0.51 1.90 -9.47
N LEU A 156 -0.57 1.66 -10.21
CA LEU A 156 -0.72 2.21 -11.54
C LEU A 156 -0.89 3.74 -11.46
N HIS A 157 -0.27 4.43 -12.40
CA HIS A 157 -0.46 5.87 -12.54
C HIS A 157 -1.89 6.17 -13.00
N VAL A 158 -2.52 7.15 -12.39
CA VAL A 158 -3.78 7.71 -12.88
C VAL A 158 -3.51 8.61 -14.10
N THR A 159 -4.49 8.76 -14.97
CA THR A 159 -4.35 9.69 -16.11
C THR A 159 -4.14 11.12 -15.62
N LYS A 160 -3.43 11.95 -16.40
CA LYS A 160 -3.24 13.37 -16.09
C LYS A 160 -4.57 14.09 -15.81
N LYS A 161 -5.59 13.83 -16.64
CA LYS A 161 -6.93 14.40 -16.43
C LYS A 161 -7.51 14.05 -15.06
N LYS A 162 -7.38 12.79 -14.63
CA LYS A 162 -7.87 12.35 -13.33
C LYS A 162 -7.06 12.97 -12.19
N SER A 163 -5.73 13.01 -12.34
CA SER A 163 -4.84 13.67 -11.38
C SER A 163 -5.15 15.15 -11.19
N ASP A 164 -5.40 15.86 -12.29
CA ASP A 164 -5.61 17.32 -12.25
C ASP A 164 -7.01 17.72 -11.75
N SER A 165 -8.02 16.87 -11.92
CA SER A 165 -9.42 17.19 -11.64
C SER A 165 -9.99 16.53 -10.39
N ASP A 166 -9.33 15.54 -9.83
CA ASP A 166 -9.86 14.78 -8.68
C ASP A 166 -9.38 15.41 -7.36
N PRO A 167 -10.29 15.79 -6.46
CA PRO A 167 -9.92 16.38 -5.17
C PRO A 167 -9.21 15.41 -4.23
N VAL A 168 -9.34 14.09 -4.47
CA VAL A 168 -8.70 13.03 -3.67
C VAL A 168 -7.34 12.66 -4.24
N TYR A 169 -7.22 12.53 -5.55
CA TYR A 169 -6.01 12.07 -6.24
C TYR A 169 -5.22 13.18 -6.93
N GLY A 170 -5.80 14.36 -7.05
CA GLY A 170 -5.17 15.52 -7.65
C GLY A 170 -5.10 16.67 -6.66
N ASN A 171 -3.99 17.38 -6.66
CA ASN A 171 -3.84 18.55 -5.79
C ASN A 171 -4.47 19.80 -6.40
N GLY A 172 -5.19 19.71 -7.50
CA GLY A 172 -5.79 20.86 -8.18
C GLY A 172 -4.79 21.96 -8.56
N LYS A 173 -3.49 21.62 -8.69
CA LYS A 173 -2.41 22.55 -8.99
C LYS A 173 -1.70 22.12 -10.25
#